data_ee0eca016b46b3a753156a08232dbac1
#
_entry.id   ee0eca016b46b3a753156a08232dbac1
#
_cell.length_a   1.000
_cell.length_b   1.000
_cell.length_c   1.000
_cell.angle_alpha   90.00
_cell.angle_beta   90.00
_cell.angle_gamma   90.00
#
_symmetry.space_group_name_H-M   'P 1'
#
loop_
_entity.id
_entity.type
_entity.pdbx_description
1 polymer ?
#
loop_
_entity_poly.entity_id
_entity_poly.type
_entity_poly.pdbx_seq_one_letter_code
_entity_poly.pdbx_strand_id
1 'polypeptide(L)'
;MKRFLSILPLVSILLFTACRKEVQDLNSSAAVCSQAETYFQNLLAGQYEKYLEGISGVCAMLPEQRTQTLQALKAFCQSQQAQHGGMFSVRGAEALLQDKRAEVYLDIIYADSVSERIVVPMVLEDCVWRME
;
A
#
# COMPACT_ATOMS: atom_id res chain seq x y z
N MET A 1 -42.26 -27.24 -41.66
CA MET A 1 -41.63 -25.94 -41.45
C MET A 1 -40.84 -25.96 -40.12
N LYS A 2 -39.56 -26.13 -40.23
CA LYS A 2 -38.69 -26.15 -39.07
C LYS A 2 -38.06 -24.76 -38.90
N ARG A 3 -38.43 -24.07 -37.83
CA ARG A 3 -37.74 -22.82 -37.42
C ARG A 3 -36.54 -23.19 -36.59
N PHE A 4 -35.37 -23.04 -37.18
CA PHE A 4 -34.14 -23.07 -36.38
C PHE A 4 -33.98 -21.74 -35.66
N LEU A 5 -34.16 -21.75 -34.35
CA LEU A 5 -33.71 -20.67 -33.50
C LEU A 5 -32.19 -20.84 -33.33
N SER A 6 -31.47 -19.99 -33.99
CA SER A 6 -30.03 -19.85 -33.75
C SER A 6 -29.84 -19.12 -32.40
N ILE A 7 -29.50 -19.88 -31.39
CA ILE A 7 -29.05 -19.31 -30.13
C ILE A 7 -27.55 -19.02 -30.29
N LEU A 8 -27.23 -17.76 -30.52
CA LEU A 8 -25.86 -17.29 -30.43
C LEU A 8 -25.44 -17.29 -28.93
N PRO A 9 -24.29 -17.86 -28.58
CA PRO A 9 -23.79 -17.73 -27.22
C PRO A 9 -23.17 -16.34 -27.02
N LEU A 10 -23.87 -15.52 -26.30
CA LEU A 10 -23.37 -14.25 -25.79
C LEU A 10 -22.53 -14.53 -24.55
N VAL A 11 -21.33 -15.05 -24.73
CA VAL A 11 -20.38 -15.24 -23.64
C VAL A 11 -19.01 -14.78 -24.13
N SER A 12 -18.68 -13.55 -23.92
CA SER A 12 -17.27 -13.12 -23.81
C SER A 12 -17.08 -11.60 -23.67
N ILE A 13 -17.69 -10.94 -22.71
CA ILE A 13 -17.31 -9.56 -22.38
C ILE A 13 -17.50 -9.31 -20.87
N LEU A 14 -16.86 -10.09 -20.03
CA LEU A 14 -16.95 -9.85 -18.59
C LEU A 14 -15.62 -9.86 -17.85
N LEU A 15 -14.48 -9.87 -18.55
CA LEU A 15 -13.18 -9.96 -17.89
C LEU A 15 -12.38 -8.64 -17.81
N PHE A 16 -12.86 -7.55 -18.41
CA PHE A 16 -12.15 -6.27 -18.39
C PHE A 16 -12.77 -5.20 -17.51
N THR A 17 -13.90 -5.45 -16.89
CA THR A 17 -14.60 -4.46 -16.07
C THR A 17 -14.16 -4.43 -14.61
N ALA A 18 -13.57 -5.50 -14.10
CA ALA A 18 -13.16 -5.58 -12.68
C ALA A 18 -12.04 -4.58 -12.34
N CYS A 19 -10.99 -4.49 -13.19
CA CYS A 19 -9.87 -3.59 -12.94
C CYS A 19 -10.26 -2.11 -13.08
N ARG A 20 -11.18 -1.77 -13.96
CA ARG A 20 -11.67 -0.39 -14.12
C ARG A 20 -12.48 0.08 -12.92
N LYS A 21 -13.29 -0.78 -12.34
CA LYS A 21 -14.11 -0.46 -11.17
C LYS A 21 -13.24 -0.34 -9.91
N GLU A 22 -12.25 -1.22 -9.76
CA GLU A 22 -11.26 -1.16 -8.70
C GLU A 22 -10.35 0.08 -8.82
N VAL A 23 -9.95 0.48 -10.04
CA VAL A 23 -9.15 1.68 -10.28
C VAL A 23 -9.91 2.96 -9.91
N GLN A 24 -11.23 3.03 -10.10
CA GLN A 24 -12.03 4.17 -9.65
C GLN A 24 -12.09 4.26 -8.13
N ASP A 25 -12.24 3.14 -7.42
CA ASP A 25 -12.24 3.10 -5.96
C ASP A 25 -10.84 3.35 -5.40
N LEU A 26 -9.79 2.86 -6.07
CA LEU A 26 -8.39 3.08 -5.69
C LEU A 26 -7.92 4.52 -5.90
N ASN A 27 -8.54 5.26 -6.82
CA ASN A 27 -8.20 6.66 -7.08
C ASN A 27 -8.84 7.65 -6.09
N SER A 28 -9.29 7.19 -4.95
CA SER A 28 -9.75 8.07 -3.88
C SER A 28 -8.63 8.34 -2.88
N SER A 29 -8.60 9.55 -2.33
CA SER A 29 -7.66 9.92 -1.25
C SER A 29 -7.77 8.98 -0.07
N ALA A 30 -8.99 8.56 0.28
CA ALA A 30 -9.24 7.63 1.37
C ALA A 30 -8.61 6.26 1.14
N ALA A 31 -8.68 5.73 -0.09
CA ALA A 31 -8.10 4.43 -0.43
C ALA A 31 -6.59 4.45 -0.34
N VAL A 32 -5.93 5.49 -0.85
CA VAL A 32 -4.46 5.63 -0.79
C VAL A 32 -3.99 5.80 0.65
N CYS A 33 -4.66 6.65 1.42
CA CYS A 33 -4.37 6.82 2.85
C CYS A 33 -4.49 5.51 3.62
N SER A 34 -5.56 4.78 3.40
CA SER A 34 -5.81 3.49 4.05
C SER A 34 -4.73 2.46 3.72
N GLN A 35 -4.28 2.43 2.47
CA GLN A 35 -3.24 1.51 2.04
C GLN A 35 -1.89 1.84 2.70
N ALA A 36 -1.49 3.10 2.71
CA ALA A 36 -0.27 3.54 3.38
C ALA A 36 -0.31 3.28 4.88
N GLU A 37 -1.44 3.58 5.51
CA GLU A 37 -1.67 3.30 6.93
C GLU A 37 -1.50 1.80 7.24
N THR A 38 -2.05 0.93 6.40
CA THR A 38 -1.93 -0.53 6.55
C THR A 38 -0.47 -0.98 6.50
N TYR A 39 0.33 -0.45 5.58
CA TYR A 39 1.76 -0.78 5.51
C TYR A 39 2.50 -0.39 6.79
N PHE A 40 2.25 0.80 7.30
CA PHE A 40 2.88 1.26 8.53
C PHE A 40 2.37 0.53 9.77
N GLN A 41 1.11 0.11 9.80
CA GLN A 41 0.59 -0.76 10.85
C GLN A 41 1.32 -2.11 10.88
N ASN A 42 1.65 -2.67 9.73
CA ASN A 42 2.48 -3.87 9.65
C ASN A 42 3.87 -3.63 10.25
N LEU A 43 4.46 -2.47 10.00
CA LEU A 43 5.74 -2.09 10.57
C LEU A 43 5.67 -1.99 12.10
N LEU A 44 4.62 -1.35 12.63
CA LEU A 44 4.38 -1.25 14.06
C LEU A 44 4.23 -2.62 14.72
N ALA A 45 3.58 -3.55 14.03
CA ALA A 45 3.36 -4.91 14.52
C ALA A 45 4.60 -5.82 14.40
N GLY A 46 5.72 -5.31 13.89
CA GLY A 46 6.93 -6.09 13.67
C GLY A 46 6.85 -7.04 12.48
N GLN A 47 5.86 -6.85 11.61
CA GLN A 47 5.66 -7.64 10.40
C GLN A 47 6.45 -7.04 9.23
N TYR A 48 7.76 -7.11 9.31
CA TYR A 48 8.68 -6.45 8.37
C TYR A 48 8.56 -6.97 6.94
N GLU A 49 8.32 -8.26 6.78
CA GLU A 49 8.09 -8.87 5.47
C GLU A 49 6.86 -8.27 4.76
N LYS A 50 5.77 -8.10 5.49
CA LYS A 50 4.54 -7.50 4.95
C LYS A 50 4.73 -6.02 4.61
N TYR A 51 5.47 -5.28 5.42
CA TYR A 51 5.84 -3.91 5.10
C TYR A 51 6.65 -3.84 3.82
N LEU A 52 7.64 -4.72 3.67
CA LEU A 52 8.51 -4.79 2.51
C LEU A 52 7.71 -5.08 1.22
N GLU A 53 6.68 -5.91 1.29
CA GLU A 53 5.79 -6.19 0.15
C GLU A 53 5.05 -4.94 -0.35
N GLY A 54 4.90 -3.94 0.48
CA GLY A 54 4.32 -2.65 0.11
C GLY A 54 5.27 -1.70 -0.62
N ILE A 55 6.53 -2.06 -0.78
CA ILE A 55 7.54 -1.22 -1.45
C ILE A 55 7.55 -1.52 -2.95
N SER A 56 7.50 -0.46 -3.76
CA SER A 56 7.61 -0.55 -5.21
C SER A 56 8.93 -1.23 -5.61
N GLY A 57 8.84 -2.13 -6.56
CA GLY A 57 10.02 -2.85 -7.07
C GLY A 57 10.50 -4.00 -6.19
N VAL A 58 9.81 -4.34 -5.11
CA VAL A 58 10.20 -5.44 -4.22
C VAL A 58 10.32 -6.79 -4.95
N CYS A 59 9.48 -7.03 -5.95
CA CYS A 59 9.53 -8.27 -6.74
C CYS A 59 10.80 -8.42 -7.55
N ALA A 60 11.46 -7.32 -7.91
CA ALA A 60 12.73 -7.30 -8.63
C ALA A 60 13.95 -7.27 -7.71
N MET A 61 13.73 -7.23 -6.41
CA MET A 61 14.79 -7.13 -5.41
C MET A 61 15.53 -8.46 -5.28
N LEU A 62 16.86 -8.40 -5.30
CA LEU A 62 17.69 -9.57 -5.08
C LEU A 62 17.58 -10.06 -3.61
N PRO A 63 17.79 -11.38 -3.35
CA PRO A 63 17.69 -11.90 -1.98
C PRO A 63 18.59 -11.18 -0.96
N GLU A 64 19.79 -10.78 -1.35
CA GLU A 64 20.72 -10.03 -0.51
C GLU A 64 20.20 -8.63 -0.18
N GLN A 65 19.65 -7.94 -1.18
CA GLN A 65 19.02 -6.62 -0.99
C GLN A 65 17.81 -6.71 -0.06
N ARG A 66 17.02 -7.76 -0.21
CA ARG A 66 15.87 -8.02 0.65
C ARG A 66 16.30 -8.20 2.11
N THR A 67 17.33 -9.01 2.33
CA THR A 67 17.90 -9.24 3.67
C THR A 67 18.43 -7.95 4.29
N GLN A 68 19.17 -7.15 3.52
CA GLN A 68 19.71 -5.86 3.97
C GLN A 68 18.60 -4.88 4.32
N THR A 69 17.54 -4.82 3.51
CA THR A 69 16.39 -3.96 3.77
C THR A 69 15.65 -4.36 5.03
N LEU A 70 15.45 -5.66 5.25
CA LEU A 70 14.83 -6.17 6.47
C LEU A 70 15.66 -5.83 7.71
N GLN A 71 16.98 -5.95 7.63
CA GLN A 71 17.88 -5.56 8.73
C GLN A 71 17.81 -4.05 9.02
N ALA A 72 17.75 -3.23 7.97
CA ALA A 72 17.60 -1.78 8.11
C ALA A 72 16.27 -1.39 8.76
N LEU A 73 15.17 -2.06 8.39
CA LEU A 73 13.86 -1.86 9.02
C LEU A 73 13.88 -2.21 10.52
N LYS A 74 14.48 -3.33 10.86
CA LYS A 74 14.63 -3.75 12.27
C LYS A 74 15.45 -2.74 13.05
N ALA A 75 16.58 -2.27 12.51
CA ALA A 75 17.43 -1.26 13.13
C ALA A 75 16.69 0.06 13.32
N PHE A 76 15.90 0.47 12.34
CA PHE A 76 15.05 1.66 12.44
C PHE A 76 14.05 1.53 13.59
N CYS A 77 13.33 0.42 13.68
CA CYS A 77 12.34 0.19 14.74
C CYS A 77 13.02 0.12 16.12
N GLN A 78 14.21 -0.47 16.24
CA GLN A 78 14.98 -0.49 17.46
C GLN A 78 15.41 0.92 17.88
N SER A 79 15.79 1.76 16.92
CA SER A 79 16.11 3.18 17.18
C SER A 79 14.90 3.94 17.70
N GLN A 80 13.72 3.73 17.12
CA GLN A 80 12.49 4.36 17.59
C GLN A 80 12.12 3.87 18.99
N GLN A 81 12.34 2.59 19.27
CA GLN A 81 12.13 2.02 20.60
C GLN A 81 13.04 2.69 21.64
N ALA A 82 14.30 2.92 21.30
CA ALA A 82 15.26 3.57 22.20
C ALA A 82 14.96 5.05 22.44
N GLN A 83 14.52 5.77 21.40
CA GLN A 83 14.28 7.22 21.47
C GLN A 83 12.93 7.59 22.06
N HIS A 84 11.86 6.85 21.70
CA HIS A 84 10.47 7.22 21.98
C HIS A 84 9.65 6.11 22.64
N GLY A 85 10.26 4.97 22.97
CA GLY A 85 9.54 3.79 23.45
C GLY A 85 8.81 3.03 22.34
N GLY A 86 9.09 3.38 21.09
CA GLY A 86 8.48 2.78 19.90
C GLY A 86 7.31 3.58 19.33
N MET A 87 6.90 3.19 18.13
CA MET A 87 5.71 3.75 17.49
C MET A 87 4.47 3.11 18.11
N PHE A 88 3.56 3.94 18.61
CA PHE A 88 2.33 3.48 19.26
C PHE A 88 1.16 3.36 18.29
N SER A 89 0.95 4.37 17.44
CA SER A 89 -0.11 4.35 16.44
C SER A 89 0.28 5.12 15.18
N VAL A 90 -0.34 4.76 14.09
CA VAL A 90 -0.23 5.48 12.82
C VAL A 90 -1.64 5.73 12.27
N ARG A 91 -1.83 6.93 11.74
CA ARG A 91 -3.12 7.34 11.16
C ARG A 91 -2.87 8.11 9.85
N GLY A 92 -3.60 7.76 8.82
CA GLY A 92 -3.64 8.54 7.58
C GLY A 92 -4.36 9.87 7.82
N ALA A 93 -3.69 10.97 7.49
CA ALA A 93 -4.25 12.31 7.63
C ALA A 93 -4.82 12.83 6.33
N GLU A 94 -4.05 12.73 5.25
CA GLU A 94 -4.37 13.33 3.97
C GLU A 94 -3.64 12.60 2.85
N ALA A 95 -4.17 12.62 1.63
CA ALA A 95 -3.47 12.17 0.43
C ALA A 95 -3.71 13.16 -0.72
N LEU A 96 -2.64 13.51 -1.40
CA LEU A 96 -2.66 14.32 -2.61
C LEU A 96 -2.41 13.40 -3.80
N LEU A 97 -3.45 13.19 -4.61
CA LEU A 97 -3.37 12.34 -5.79
C LEU A 97 -3.01 13.13 -7.03
N GLN A 98 -2.11 12.57 -7.82
CA GLN A 98 -1.75 13.07 -9.13
C GLN A 98 -1.57 11.89 -10.08
N ASP A 99 -2.64 11.55 -10.80
CA ASP A 99 -2.69 10.41 -11.72
C ASP A 99 -2.38 9.09 -11.01
N LYS A 100 -1.29 8.42 -11.36
CA LYS A 100 -0.85 7.14 -10.76
C LYS A 100 0.13 7.32 -9.60
N ARG A 101 0.26 8.53 -9.09
CA ARG A 101 1.13 8.87 -7.96
C ARG A 101 0.35 9.59 -6.89
N ALA A 102 0.80 9.46 -5.67
CA ALA A 102 0.21 10.16 -4.54
C ALA A 102 1.26 10.47 -3.49
N GLU A 103 1.03 11.54 -2.75
CA GLU A 103 1.74 11.83 -1.52
C GLU A 103 0.77 11.63 -0.37
N VAL A 104 1.09 10.70 0.52
CA VAL A 104 0.27 10.41 1.69
C VAL A 104 0.92 10.98 2.94
N TYR A 105 0.14 11.72 3.70
CA TYR A 105 0.56 12.26 4.98
C TYR A 105 0.06 11.34 6.08
N LEU A 106 0.98 10.79 6.86
CA LEU A 106 0.68 9.94 8.00
C LEU A 106 1.10 10.64 9.29
N ASP A 107 0.25 10.57 10.29
CA ASP A 107 0.57 10.99 11.64
C ASP A 107 0.99 9.77 12.46
N ILE A 108 2.23 9.78 12.92
CA ILE A 108 2.79 8.76 13.81
C ILE A 108 2.77 9.31 15.22
N ILE A 109 2.20 8.54 16.13
CA ILE A 109 2.23 8.82 17.57
C ILE A 109 3.14 7.79 18.21
N TYR A 110 4.16 8.27 18.92
CA TYR A 110 5.10 7.43 19.65
C TYR A 110 4.61 7.15 21.07
N ALA A 111 5.19 6.14 21.71
CA ALA A 111 4.80 5.74 23.07
C ALA A 111 5.03 6.85 24.12
N ASP A 112 5.96 7.78 23.89
CA ASP A 112 6.20 8.94 24.73
C ASP A 112 5.25 10.12 24.45
N SER A 113 4.21 9.92 23.66
CA SER A 113 3.23 10.93 23.23
C SER A 113 3.75 11.98 22.25
N VAL A 114 4.99 11.88 21.79
CA VAL A 114 5.48 12.69 20.68
C VAL A 114 4.77 12.27 19.40
N SER A 115 4.35 13.23 18.59
CA SER A 115 3.75 12.98 17.29
C SER A 115 4.60 13.57 16.18
N GLU A 116 4.61 12.88 15.04
CA GLU A 116 5.35 13.28 13.84
C GLU A 116 4.50 13.05 12.62
N ARG A 117 4.44 14.04 11.73
CA ARG A 117 3.82 13.87 10.41
C ARG A 117 4.89 13.55 9.39
N ILE A 118 4.71 12.42 8.69
CA ILE A 118 5.60 12.00 7.61
C ILE A 118 4.86 12.02 6.28
N VAL A 119 5.63 12.14 5.21
CA VAL A 119 5.13 12.06 3.82
C VAL A 119 5.61 10.75 3.23
N VAL A 120 4.67 9.96 2.72
CA VAL A 120 4.95 8.70 2.05
C VAL A 120 4.57 8.84 0.59
N PRO A 121 5.56 8.87 -0.33
CA PRO A 121 5.26 8.84 -1.74
C PRO A 121 4.75 7.46 -2.13
N MET A 122 3.66 7.45 -2.91
CA MET A 122 2.99 6.24 -3.36
C MET A 122 2.88 6.22 -4.87
N VAL A 123 2.92 5.03 -5.44
CA VAL A 123 2.72 4.79 -6.87
C VAL A 123 1.72 3.66 -7.08
N LEU A 124 0.84 3.81 -8.06
CA LEU A 124 -0.11 2.77 -8.44
C LEU A 124 0.53 1.83 -9.45
N GLU A 125 0.75 0.58 -9.05
CA GLU A 125 1.33 -0.48 -9.87
C GLU A 125 0.41 -1.70 -9.84
N ASP A 126 -0.01 -2.19 -11.02
CA ASP A 126 -0.86 -3.38 -11.14
C ASP A 126 -2.10 -3.32 -10.23
N CYS A 127 -2.77 -2.17 -10.22
CA CYS A 127 -3.96 -1.90 -9.40
C CYS A 127 -3.70 -1.93 -7.88
N VAL A 128 -2.44 -1.78 -7.46
CA VAL A 128 -2.05 -1.72 -6.04
C VAL A 128 -1.21 -0.47 -5.78
N TRP A 129 -1.57 0.28 -4.75
CA TRP A 129 -0.74 1.38 -4.27
C TRP A 129 0.45 0.83 -3.47
N ARG A 130 1.65 1.21 -3.91
CA ARG A 130 2.90 0.82 -3.25
C ARG A 130 3.69 2.05 -2.85
N MET A 131 4.49 1.91 -1.81
CA MET A 131 5.42 2.95 -1.36
C MET A 131 6.60 3.05 -2.34
N GLU A 132 6.96 4.25 -2.70
CA GLU A 132 8.07 4.55 -3.61
C GLU A 132 9.39 4.67 -2.87
#